data_8dd78c57c51221d26a13bb6b39963030
#
_entry.id   8dd78c57c51221d26a13bb6b39963030
#
_cell.length_a   1.000
_cell.length_b   1.000
_cell.length_c   1.000
_cell.angle_alpha   90.00
_cell.angle_beta   90.00
_cell.angle_gamma   90.00
#
_symmetry.space_group_name_H-M   'P 1'
#
loop_
_entity.id
_entity.type
_entity.pdbx_description
1 polymer ?
#
loop_
_entity_poly.entity_id
_entity_poly.type
_entity_poly.pdbx_seq_one_letter_code
_entity_poly.pdbx_strand_id
1 'polypeptide(L)'
;DLETTAKASGLDEGRRFSAAVALILPDYAAELDLHLSRVHSIADEGEAHRARIRGKRLRYMLEPIADDVEGVDDLLEKLKGLQDVLGDLRDAQLLSRFVTDQEREAGPGPRASAAPGLRRLAELLDQEQHDLFERLRETWLGPRSADFFATIEGVRESLVATGSADVEIERKYLLSGLPPALAGRDSRRIEQGYIPGERLHERVRRVRQGSDEWYVRTVKVGSGIRRIELQEDTDRGTFEVLWPLTRGRRVIKRRYRVPEGSLTWEVDEFTDRELVLAEVELPSEDVKPKLPDWLAPYVVREVTDEPEYVNINLAR
;
A
#
# COMPACT_ATOMS: atom_id res chain seq x y z
N ASP A 1 32.94 11.41 -0.03
CA ASP A 1 32.09 11.18 1.10
C ASP A 1 30.62 11.61 0.90
N LEU A 2 30.32 12.61 0.09
CA LEU A 2 28.93 12.91 -0.31
C LEU A 2 28.32 11.81 -1.22
N GLU A 3 29.12 11.21 -2.11
CA GLU A 3 28.67 10.10 -2.95
C GLU A 3 28.41 8.81 -2.16
N THR A 4 29.16 8.57 -1.11
CA THR A 4 28.97 7.40 -0.22
C THR A 4 27.70 7.57 0.63
N THR A 5 27.40 8.79 1.07
CA THR A 5 26.20 9.12 1.84
C THR A 5 24.93 9.05 0.95
N ALA A 6 25.01 9.53 -0.30
CA ALA A 6 23.90 9.45 -1.26
C ALA A 6 23.59 8.00 -1.68
N LYS A 7 24.63 7.16 -1.85
CA LYS A 7 24.43 5.72 -2.10
C LYS A 7 23.85 4.97 -0.89
N ALA A 8 24.24 5.33 0.33
CA ALA A 8 23.71 4.73 1.53
C ALA A 8 22.23 5.11 1.75
N SER A 9 21.83 6.37 1.48
CA SER A 9 20.43 6.80 1.56
C SER A 9 19.55 6.10 0.52
N GLY A 10 20.02 5.93 -0.72
CA GLY A 10 19.27 5.25 -1.77
C GLY A 10 19.07 3.76 -1.52
N LEU A 11 20.06 3.07 -0.90
CA LEU A 11 19.92 1.67 -0.48
C LEU A 11 18.91 1.50 0.67
N ASP A 12 18.83 2.48 1.56
CA ASP A 12 17.90 2.49 2.69
C ASP A 12 16.45 2.73 2.22
N GLU A 13 16.26 3.66 1.28
CA GLU A 13 14.95 3.91 0.63
C GLU A 13 14.43 2.69 -0.15
N GLY A 14 15.30 2.00 -0.90
CA GLY A 14 14.95 0.77 -1.62
C GLY A 14 14.50 -0.35 -0.68
N ARG A 15 15.17 -0.55 0.45
CA ARG A 15 14.80 -1.54 1.47
C ARG A 15 13.44 -1.25 2.11
N ARG A 16 13.17 0.01 2.46
CA ARG A 16 11.88 0.45 3.00
C ARG A 16 10.73 0.23 2.02
N PHE A 17 10.97 0.52 0.73
CA PHE A 17 10.00 0.29 -0.32
C PHE A 17 9.70 -1.21 -0.49
N SER A 18 10.73 -2.06 -0.56
CA SER A 18 10.58 -3.52 -0.64
C SER A 18 9.77 -4.08 0.53
N ALA A 19 10.03 -3.62 1.75
CA ALA A 19 9.28 -4.02 2.93
C ALA A 19 7.79 -3.57 2.85
N ALA A 20 7.52 -2.35 2.37
CA ALA A 20 6.15 -1.87 2.16
C ALA A 20 5.41 -2.71 1.12
N VAL A 21 6.07 -3.05 0.02
CA VAL A 21 5.52 -3.92 -1.02
C VAL A 21 5.21 -5.32 -0.46
N ALA A 22 6.11 -5.90 0.35
CA ALA A 22 5.90 -7.21 0.97
C ALA A 22 4.62 -7.30 1.80
N LEU A 23 4.22 -6.21 2.46
CA LEU A 23 3.00 -6.17 3.28
C LEU A 23 1.71 -6.07 2.45
N ILE A 24 1.73 -5.35 1.33
CA ILE A 24 0.52 -5.12 0.52
C ILE A 24 0.37 -6.14 -0.60
N LEU A 25 1.46 -6.82 -0.98
CA LEU A 25 1.47 -7.81 -2.06
C LEU A 25 0.41 -8.90 -1.88
N PRO A 26 0.21 -9.50 -0.68
CA PRO A 26 -0.84 -10.51 -0.47
C PRO A 26 -2.25 -10.03 -0.77
N ASP A 27 -2.59 -8.79 -0.40
CA ASP A 27 -3.91 -8.22 -0.65
C ASP A 27 -4.17 -8.03 -2.15
N TYR A 28 -3.16 -7.55 -2.89
CA TYR A 28 -3.25 -7.39 -4.34
C TYR A 28 -3.34 -8.75 -5.05
N ALA A 29 -2.58 -9.73 -4.58
CA ALA A 29 -2.63 -11.10 -5.07
C ALA A 29 -4.02 -11.74 -4.83
N ALA A 30 -4.56 -11.60 -3.62
CA ALA A 30 -5.89 -12.10 -3.26
C ALA A 30 -7.00 -11.47 -4.10
N GLU A 31 -6.91 -10.17 -4.42
CA GLU A 31 -7.87 -9.52 -5.31
C GLU A 31 -7.78 -10.04 -6.75
N LEU A 32 -6.57 -10.29 -7.25
CA LEU A 32 -6.38 -10.88 -8.56
C LEU A 32 -6.96 -12.29 -8.59
N ASP A 33 -6.65 -13.12 -7.60
CA ASP A 33 -7.17 -14.49 -7.46
C ASP A 33 -8.70 -14.51 -7.39
N LEU A 34 -9.29 -13.64 -6.60
CA LEU A 34 -10.76 -13.50 -6.47
C LEU A 34 -11.43 -13.28 -7.83
N HIS A 35 -10.85 -12.44 -8.69
CA HIS A 35 -11.43 -12.16 -10.00
C HIS A 35 -11.13 -13.28 -11.01
N LEU A 36 -9.93 -13.86 -11.00
CA LEU A 36 -9.60 -15.01 -11.84
C LEU A 36 -10.46 -16.24 -11.51
N SER A 37 -10.68 -16.51 -10.22
CA SER A 37 -11.51 -17.63 -9.76
C SER A 37 -12.99 -17.52 -10.16
N ARG A 38 -13.45 -16.33 -10.54
CA ARG A 38 -14.82 -16.06 -11.01
C ARG A 38 -14.97 -16.07 -12.52
N VAL A 39 -13.89 -16.28 -13.26
CA VAL A 39 -13.92 -16.44 -14.71
C VAL A 39 -14.12 -17.90 -15.04
N HIS A 40 -15.35 -18.30 -15.37
CA HIS A 40 -15.72 -19.68 -15.70
C HIS A 40 -16.00 -19.86 -17.20
N SER A 41 -16.33 -18.78 -17.90
CA SER A 41 -16.70 -18.79 -19.31
C SER A 41 -16.31 -17.49 -20.00
N ILE A 42 -16.36 -17.48 -21.32
CA ILE A 42 -16.16 -16.30 -22.16
C ILE A 42 -17.14 -15.18 -21.77
N ALA A 43 -18.34 -15.51 -21.29
CA ALA A 43 -19.36 -14.55 -20.89
C ALA A 43 -19.02 -13.77 -19.62
N ASP A 44 -18.03 -14.22 -18.82
CA ASP A 44 -17.63 -13.54 -17.58
C ASP A 44 -16.68 -12.34 -17.84
N GLU A 45 -16.97 -11.56 -18.89
CA GLU A 45 -16.17 -10.43 -19.36
C GLU A 45 -15.86 -9.41 -18.25
N GLY A 46 -16.83 -9.16 -17.35
CA GLY A 46 -16.67 -8.24 -16.24
C GLY A 46 -15.60 -8.68 -15.24
N GLU A 47 -15.55 -9.96 -14.93
CA GLU A 47 -14.54 -10.53 -14.02
C GLU A 47 -13.16 -10.57 -14.69
N ALA A 48 -13.09 -11.02 -15.96
CA ALA A 48 -11.86 -10.99 -16.75
C ALA A 48 -11.26 -9.57 -16.84
N HIS A 49 -12.10 -8.56 -17.06
CA HIS A 49 -11.67 -7.16 -17.08
C HIS A 49 -11.16 -6.70 -15.71
N ARG A 50 -11.82 -7.06 -14.61
CA ARG A 50 -11.36 -6.76 -13.25
C ARG A 50 -10.04 -7.44 -12.95
N ALA A 51 -9.87 -8.73 -13.30
CA ALA A 51 -8.62 -9.45 -13.17
C ALA A 51 -7.48 -8.74 -13.92
N ARG A 52 -7.73 -8.29 -15.16
CA ARG A 52 -6.75 -7.52 -15.95
C ARG A 52 -6.31 -6.23 -15.24
N ILE A 53 -7.26 -5.49 -14.65
CA ILE A 53 -6.94 -4.26 -13.90
C ILE A 53 -6.11 -4.59 -12.66
N ARG A 54 -6.44 -5.68 -11.92
CA ARG A 54 -5.70 -6.09 -10.72
C ARG A 54 -4.28 -6.56 -11.06
N GLY A 55 -4.12 -7.36 -12.10
CA GLY A 55 -2.80 -7.76 -12.61
C GLY A 55 -1.95 -6.57 -13.04
N LYS A 56 -2.55 -5.56 -13.69
CA LYS A 56 -1.85 -4.33 -14.08
C LYS A 56 -1.35 -3.53 -12.87
N ARG A 57 -2.17 -3.42 -11.82
CA ARG A 57 -1.77 -2.75 -10.57
C ARG A 57 -0.63 -3.50 -9.86
N LEU A 58 -0.72 -4.83 -9.81
CA LEU A 58 0.33 -5.67 -9.24
C LEU A 58 1.65 -5.48 -9.99
N ARG A 59 1.62 -5.48 -11.32
CA ARG A 59 2.81 -5.24 -12.14
C ARG A 59 3.45 -3.88 -11.85
N TYR A 60 2.68 -2.80 -11.87
CA TYR A 60 3.20 -1.45 -11.63
C TYR A 60 3.79 -1.26 -10.22
N MET A 61 3.30 -2.02 -9.24
CA MET A 61 3.87 -2.02 -7.90
C MET A 61 5.22 -2.72 -7.83
N LEU A 62 5.44 -3.74 -8.68
CA LEU A 62 6.66 -4.55 -8.68
C LEU A 62 7.76 -3.99 -9.62
N GLU A 63 7.38 -3.31 -10.71
CA GLU A 63 8.34 -2.76 -11.68
C GLU A 63 9.48 -1.94 -11.05
N PRO A 64 9.25 -1.06 -10.03
CA PRO A 64 10.32 -0.26 -9.45
C PRO A 64 11.38 -1.03 -8.65
N ILE A 65 11.14 -2.30 -8.35
CA ILE A 65 12.03 -3.15 -7.53
C ILE A 65 12.54 -4.39 -8.27
N ALA A 66 12.32 -4.44 -9.58
CA ALA A 66 12.67 -5.58 -10.40
C ALA A 66 14.17 -5.92 -10.33
N ASP A 67 15.02 -4.90 -10.40
CA ASP A 67 16.49 -5.05 -10.38
C ASP A 67 17.03 -5.38 -8.98
N ASP A 68 16.25 -5.17 -7.92
CA ASP A 68 16.73 -5.25 -6.53
C ASP A 68 16.28 -6.51 -5.78
N VAL A 69 15.27 -7.23 -6.32
CA VAL A 69 14.62 -8.35 -5.60
C VAL A 69 14.51 -9.59 -6.47
N GLU A 70 15.09 -10.68 -6.01
CA GLU A 70 15.09 -11.95 -6.72
C GLU A 70 13.67 -12.48 -6.97
N GLY A 71 13.43 -12.92 -8.21
CA GLY A 71 12.15 -13.49 -8.66
C GLY A 71 11.12 -12.47 -9.12
N VAL A 72 11.36 -11.18 -8.99
CA VAL A 72 10.44 -10.14 -9.44
C VAL A 72 10.33 -10.13 -10.96
N ASP A 73 11.45 -10.28 -11.69
CA ASP A 73 11.45 -10.30 -13.15
C ASP A 73 10.60 -11.45 -13.71
N ASP A 74 10.73 -12.67 -13.16
CA ASP A 74 9.91 -13.82 -13.55
C ASP A 74 8.42 -13.58 -13.28
N LEU A 75 8.09 -12.97 -12.14
CA LEU A 75 6.72 -12.59 -11.82
C LEU A 75 6.17 -11.52 -12.76
N LEU A 76 6.98 -10.52 -13.13
CA LEU A 76 6.61 -9.48 -14.10
C LEU A 76 6.35 -10.06 -15.50
N GLU A 77 7.16 -11.02 -15.94
CA GLU A 77 6.95 -11.73 -17.21
C GLU A 77 5.63 -12.50 -17.20
N LYS A 78 5.36 -13.24 -16.13
CA LYS A 78 4.08 -13.95 -15.94
C LYS A 78 2.89 -12.99 -15.91
N LEU A 79 2.98 -11.88 -15.17
CA LEU A 79 1.92 -10.86 -15.14
C LEU A 79 1.68 -10.24 -16.51
N LYS A 80 2.74 -10.01 -17.29
CA LYS A 80 2.63 -9.53 -18.66
C LYS A 80 1.89 -10.53 -19.52
N GLY A 81 2.26 -11.81 -19.48
CA GLY A 81 1.57 -12.88 -20.22
C GLY A 81 0.08 -12.97 -19.90
N LEU A 82 -0.30 -12.86 -18.62
CA LEU A 82 -1.71 -12.78 -18.20
C LEU A 82 -2.42 -11.57 -18.79
N GLN A 83 -1.77 -10.39 -18.75
CA GLN A 83 -2.36 -9.16 -19.25
C GLN A 83 -2.55 -9.16 -20.78
N ASP A 84 -1.61 -9.76 -21.50
CA ASP A 84 -1.67 -9.88 -22.96
C ASP A 84 -2.88 -10.76 -23.36
N VAL A 85 -3.04 -11.95 -22.76
CA VAL A 85 -4.18 -12.83 -23.03
C VAL A 85 -5.52 -12.17 -22.67
N LEU A 86 -5.62 -11.54 -21.48
CA LEU A 86 -6.85 -10.84 -21.07
C LEU A 86 -7.11 -9.58 -21.91
N GLY A 87 -6.06 -8.96 -22.44
CA GLY A 87 -6.14 -7.81 -23.36
C GLY A 87 -6.70 -8.24 -24.70
N ASP A 88 -6.08 -9.23 -25.33
CA ASP A 88 -6.48 -9.78 -26.63
C ASP A 88 -7.93 -10.30 -26.59
N LEU A 89 -8.30 -11.03 -25.52
CA LEU A 89 -9.67 -11.50 -25.32
C LEU A 89 -10.66 -10.34 -25.26
N ARG A 90 -10.31 -9.29 -24.53
CA ARG A 90 -11.15 -8.08 -24.41
C ARG A 90 -11.32 -7.38 -25.75
N ASP A 91 -10.24 -7.24 -26.51
CA ASP A 91 -10.25 -6.57 -27.80
C ASP A 91 -11.05 -7.38 -28.84
N ALA A 92 -10.92 -8.71 -28.86
CA ALA A 92 -11.73 -9.60 -29.69
C ALA A 92 -13.23 -9.51 -29.34
N GLN A 93 -13.59 -9.43 -28.04
CA GLN A 93 -14.98 -9.25 -27.59
C GLN A 93 -15.56 -7.91 -28.02
N LEU A 94 -14.79 -6.83 -27.91
CA LEU A 94 -15.24 -5.50 -28.35
C LEU A 94 -15.44 -5.44 -29.84
N LEU A 95 -14.50 -6.00 -30.61
CA LEU A 95 -14.58 -6.05 -32.08
C LEU A 95 -15.73 -6.93 -32.54
N SER A 96 -15.95 -8.09 -31.92
CA SER A 96 -17.08 -8.98 -32.22
C SER A 96 -18.43 -8.26 -32.04
N ARG A 97 -18.60 -7.52 -30.95
CA ARG A 97 -19.81 -6.72 -30.72
C ARG A 97 -20.01 -5.67 -31.81
N PHE A 98 -18.95 -4.93 -32.12
CA PHE A 98 -19.00 -3.92 -33.18
C PHE A 98 -19.39 -4.54 -34.53
N VAL A 99 -18.79 -5.65 -34.93
CA VAL A 99 -19.07 -6.36 -36.18
C VAL A 99 -20.54 -6.85 -36.23
N THR A 100 -21.04 -7.43 -35.13
CA THR A 100 -22.42 -7.89 -35.00
C THR A 100 -23.40 -6.73 -35.10
N ASP A 101 -23.12 -5.59 -34.52
CA ASP A 101 -23.97 -4.40 -34.66
C ASP A 101 -23.97 -3.87 -36.11
N GLN A 102 -22.81 -3.83 -36.78
CA GLN A 102 -22.71 -3.47 -38.18
C GLN A 102 -23.43 -4.46 -39.10
N GLU A 103 -23.41 -5.78 -38.82
CA GLU A 103 -24.18 -6.78 -39.56
C GLU A 103 -25.69 -6.52 -39.43
N ARG A 104 -26.16 -6.19 -38.23
CA ARG A 104 -27.56 -5.87 -37.94
C ARG A 104 -28.03 -4.59 -38.69
N GLU A 105 -27.16 -3.58 -38.74
CA GLU A 105 -27.42 -2.33 -39.44
C GLU A 105 -27.38 -2.48 -40.98
N ALA A 106 -26.56 -3.43 -41.48
CA ALA A 106 -26.43 -3.66 -42.90
C ALA A 106 -27.70 -4.21 -43.56
N GLY A 107 -28.64 -4.82 -42.85
CA GLY A 107 -30.00 -5.24 -43.21
C GLY A 107 -30.34 -5.28 -44.71
N PRO A 108 -31.61 -5.31 -45.11
CA PRO A 108 -32.02 -5.25 -46.53
C PRO A 108 -31.96 -3.79 -47.07
N GLY A 109 -30.75 -3.26 -47.28
CA GLY A 109 -30.48 -1.90 -47.70
C GLY A 109 -29.25 -1.75 -48.59
N PRO A 110 -28.79 -0.52 -48.86
CA PRO A 110 -27.63 -0.25 -49.70
C PRO A 110 -26.33 -0.97 -49.25
N ARG A 111 -26.25 -1.39 -47.97
CA ARG A 111 -25.12 -2.12 -47.40
C ARG A 111 -25.29 -3.64 -47.36
N ALA A 112 -26.39 -4.17 -47.90
CA ALA A 112 -26.68 -5.62 -47.89
C ALA A 112 -25.57 -6.48 -48.51
N SER A 113 -24.78 -5.96 -49.45
CA SER A 113 -23.65 -6.65 -50.06
C SER A 113 -22.48 -6.87 -49.09
N ALA A 114 -22.38 -6.13 -47.98
CA ALA A 114 -21.35 -6.30 -46.96
C ALA A 114 -21.72 -7.39 -45.91
N ALA A 115 -22.98 -7.77 -45.78
CA ALA A 115 -23.46 -8.68 -44.75
C ALA A 115 -22.77 -10.05 -44.74
N PRO A 116 -22.49 -10.71 -45.89
CA PRO A 116 -21.75 -11.96 -45.87
C PRO A 116 -20.33 -11.82 -45.33
N GLY A 117 -19.63 -10.75 -45.64
CA GLY A 117 -18.29 -10.49 -45.14
C GLY A 117 -18.28 -10.20 -43.64
N LEU A 118 -19.25 -9.41 -43.17
CA LEU A 118 -19.40 -9.12 -41.73
C LEU A 118 -19.72 -10.39 -40.94
N ARG A 119 -20.58 -11.26 -41.46
CA ARG A 119 -20.90 -12.55 -40.84
C ARG A 119 -19.64 -13.42 -40.74
N ARG A 120 -18.86 -13.52 -41.81
CA ARG A 120 -17.64 -14.32 -41.83
C ARG A 120 -16.63 -13.77 -40.83
N LEU A 121 -16.53 -12.43 -40.70
CA LEU A 121 -15.68 -11.80 -39.70
C LEU A 121 -16.15 -12.10 -38.28
N ALA A 122 -17.47 -12.06 -38.03
CA ALA A 122 -18.05 -12.42 -36.74
C ALA A 122 -17.71 -13.88 -36.33
N GLU A 123 -17.81 -14.83 -37.29
CA GLU A 123 -17.43 -16.23 -37.05
C GLU A 123 -15.94 -16.36 -36.69
N LEU A 124 -15.05 -15.64 -37.37
CA LEU A 124 -13.61 -15.67 -37.07
C LEU A 124 -13.32 -15.08 -35.69
N LEU A 125 -13.99 -14.00 -35.33
CA LEU A 125 -13.83 -13.37 -34.01
C LEU A 125 -14.39 -14.26 -32.87
N ASP A 126 -15.45 -14.99 -33.13
CA ASP A 126 -15.99 -15.97 -32.19
C ASP A 126 -14.97 -17.11 -31.94
N GLN A 127 -14.38 -17.62 -33.01
CA GLN A 127 -13.30 -18.64 -32.88
C GLN A 127 -12.10 -18.06 -32.12
N GLU A 128 -11.66 -16.87 -32.45
CA GLU A 128 -10.53 -16.22 -31.76
C GLU A 128 -10.81 -16.03 -30.27
N GLN A 129 -12.01 -15.63 -29.90
CA GLN A 129 -12.40 -15.53 -28.48
C GLN A 129 -12.33 -16.88 -27.77
N HIS A 130 -12.78 -17.96 -28.43
CA HIS A 130 -12.69 -19.30 -27.87
C HIS A 130 -11.24 -19.73 -27.67
N ASP A 131 -10.39 -19.53 -28.66
CA ASP A 131 -8.97 -19.89 -28.60
C ASP A 131 -8.23 -19.11 -27.50
N LEU A 132 -8.51 -17.81 -27.38
CA LEU A 132 -7.95 -16.97 -26.33
C LEU A 132 -8.45 -17.37 -24.93
N PHE A 133 -9.74 -17.70 -24.81
CA PHE A 133 -10.29 -18.19 -23.55
C PHE A 133 -9.70 -19.54 -23.13
N GLU A 134 -9.51 -20.47 -24.08
CA GLU A 134 -8.84 -21.72 -23.79
C GLU A 134 -7.39 -21.52 -23.31
N ARG A 135 -6.64 -20.63 -23.97
CA ARG A 135 -5.30 -20.24 -23.50
C ARG A 135 -5.32 -19.67 -22.08
N LEU A 136 -6.29 -18.77 -21.78
CA LEU A 136 -6.48 -18.23 -20.44
C LEU A 136 -6.78 -19.35 -19.44
N ARG A 137 -7.68 -20.27 -19.78
CA ARG A 137 -8.08 -21.39 -18.93
C ARG A 137 -6.93 -22.35 -18.65
N GLU A 138 -6.17 -22.70 -19.66
CA GLU A 138 -5.08 -23.67 -19.56
C GLU A 138 -3.87 -23.16 -18.79
N THR A 139 -3.68 -21.82 -18.75
CA THR A 139 -2.49 -21.22 -18.13
C THR A 139 -2.79 -20.56 -16.80
N TRP A 140 -3.97 -19.92 -16.63
CA TRP A 140 -4.22 -18.98 -15.56
C TRP A 140 -5.45 -19.27 -14.69
N LEU A 141 -6.33 -20.20 -15.09
CA LEU A 141 -7.55 -20.45 -14.33
C LEU A 141 -7.53 -21.77 -13.57
N GLY A 142 -8.25 -21.81 -12.44
CA GLY A 142 -8.38 -22.98 -11.59
C GLY A 142 -7.03 -23.45 -11.02
N PRO A 143 -6.73 -24.77 -11.01
CA PRO A 143 -5.48 -25.28 -10.42
C PRO A 143 -4.20 -24.78 -11.10
N ARG A 144 -4.29 -24.28 -12.34
CA ARG A 144 -3.15 -23.74 -13.09
C ARG A 144 -2.61 -22.45 -12.54
N SER A 145 -3.46 -21.66 -11.85
CA SER A 145 -3.01 -20.44 -11.18
C SER A 145 -2.12 -20.69 -9.96
N ALA A 146 -2.09 -21.90 -9.41
CA ALA A 146 -1.37 -22.22 -8.19
C ALA A 146 0.13 -21.91 -8.29
N ASP A 147 0.78 -22.27 -9.40
CA ASP A 147 2.21 -22.01 -9.62
C ASP A 147 2.50 -20.51 -9.72
N PHE A 148 1.57 -19.75 -10.30
CA PHE A 148 1.68 -18.30 -10.37
C PHE A 148 1.58 -17.66 -8.99
N PHE A 149 0.61 -18.05 -8.17
CA PHE A 149 0.47 -17.53 -6.81
C PHE A 149 1.61 -17.99 -5.89
N ALA A 150 2.16 -19.20 -6.10
CA ALA A 150 3.38 -19.63 -5.41
C ALA A 150 4.59 -18.73 -5.75
N THR A 151 4.71 -18.28 -7.02
CA THR A 151 5.75 -17.31 -7.41
C THR A 151 5.57 -15.98 -6.67
N ILE A 152 4.33 -15.49 -6.52
CA ILE A 152 4.05 -14.26 -5.75
C ILE A 152 4.49 -14.41 -4.30
N GLU A 153 4.23 -15.56 -3.68
CA GLU A 153 4.64 -15.81 -2.30
C GLU A 153 6.17 -15.89 -2.17
N GLY A 154 6.88 -16.52 -3.11
CA GLY A 154 8.34 -16.51 -3.15
C GLY A 154 8.93 -15.10 -3.27
N VAL A 155 8.35 -14.25 -4.12
CA VAL A 155 8.73 -12.83 -4.21
C VAL A 155 8.47 -12.10 -2.90
N ARG A 156 7.35 -12.37 -2.23
CA ARG A 156 7.05 -11.78 -0.93
C ARG A 156 8.11 -12.16 0.13
N GLU A 157 8.55 -13.40 0.15
CA GLU A 157 9.62 -13.85 1.05
C GLU A 157 10.95 -13.15 0.75
N SER A 158 11.31 -13.00 -0.53
CA SER A 158 12.50 -12.25 -0.96
C SER A 158 12.41 -10.76 -0.55
N LEU A 159 11.23 -10.15 -0.70
CA LEU A 159 10.96 -8.78 -0.27
C LEU A 159 11.11 -8.59 1.24
N VAL A 160 10.59 -9.53 2.04
CA VAL A 160 10.75 -9.54 3.50
C VAL A 160 12.23 -9.66 3.88
N ALA A 161 12.97 -10.56 3.22
CA ALA A 161 14.40 -10.73 3.47
C ALA A 161 15.22 -9.46 3.13
N THR A 162 14.87 -8.79 2.04
CA THR A 162 15.52 -7.54 1.59
C THR A 162 15.13 -6.35 2.47
N GLY A 163 13.86 -6.29 2.89
CA GLY A 163 13.26 -5.16 3.62
C GLY A 163 13.30 -5.25 5.13
N SER A 164 13.87 -6.31 5.71
CA SER A 164 13.80 -6.61 7.16
C SER A 164 14.51 -5.61 8.09
N ALA A 165 15.03 -4.50 7.57
CA ALA A 165 15.80 -3.53 8.36
C ALA A 165 14.97 -2.48 9.13
N ASP A 166 13.68 -2.25 8.80
CA ASP A 166 12.92 -1.12 9.36
C ASP A 166 11.46 -1.45 9.73
N VAL A 167 11.22 -2.55 10.41
CA VAL A 167 9.93 -2.76 11.09
C VAL A 167 9.96 -1.99 12.41
N GLU A 168 9.21 -0.89 12.50
CA GLU A 168 9.00 -0.19 13.78
C GLU A 168 8.22 -1.10 14.75
N ILE A 169 8.86 -1.43 15.86
CA ILE A 169 8.25 -2.13 16.99
C ILE A 169 8.08 -1.13 18.10
N GLU A 170 6.85 -0.71 18.37
CA GLU A 170 6.56 0.27 19.41
C GLU A 170 5.62 -0.28 20.48
N ARG A 171 5.81 0.17 21.73
CA ARG A 171 4.82 0.01 22.78
C ARG A 171 4.26 1.35 23.19
N LYS A 172 2.98 1.35 23.53
CA LYS A 172 2.21 2.55 23.84
C LYS A 172 1.50 2.41 25.18
N TYR A 173 1.56 3.48 25.97
CA TYR A 173 1.01 3.53 27.31
C TYR A 173 0.09 4.74 27.47
N LEU A 174 -1.09 4.52 28.06
CA LEU A 174 -1.98 5.59 28.50
C LEU A 174 -1.45 6.15 29.82
N LEU A 175 -1.35 7.48 29.90
CA LEU A 175 -0.95 8.18 31.12
C LEU A 175 -2.13 8.91 31.76
N SER A 176 -2.12 9.02 33.10
CA SER A 176 -3.09 9.77 33.89
C SER A 176 -2.92 11.31 33.72
N GLY A 177 -1.83 11.75 33.14
CA GLY A 177 -1.50 13.16 32.87
C GLY A 177 -0.03 13.31 32.50
N LEU A 178 0.36 14.55 32.20
CA LEU A 178 1.75 14.87 31.89
C LEU A 178 2.63 14.71 33.15
N PRO A 179 3.69 13.86 33.11
CA PRO A 179 4.62 13.74 34.23
C PRO A 179 5.28 15.09 34.58
N PRO A 180 5.30 15.53 35.83
CA PRO A 180 5.93 16.80 36.25
C PRO A 180 7.42 16.90 35.87
N ALA A 181 8.11 15.78 35.72
CA ALA A 181 9.49 15.74 35.25
C ALA A 181 9.66 16.31 33.83
N LEU A 182 8.58 16.44 33.06
CA LEU A 182 8.57 17.02 31.71
C LEU A 182 8.24 18.53 31.70
N ALA A 183 7.79 19.07 32.82
CA ALA A 183 7.46 20.48 32.92
C ALA A 183 8.70 21.37 32.64
N GLY A 184 8.56 22.27 31.67
CA GLY A 184 9.65 23.16 31.25
C GLY A 184 10.74 22.52 30.40
N ARG A 185 10.65 21.22 30.07
CA ARG A 185 11.56 20.59 29.10
C ARG A 185 11.24 21.02 27.66
N ASP A 186 12.26 20.97 26.84
CA ASP A 186 12.11 21.21 25.41
C ASP A 186 11.14 20.21 24.78
N SER A 187 10.29 20.71 23.90
CA SER A 187 9.22 19.91 23.28
C SER A 187 8.99 20.33 21.84
N ARG A 188 8.50 19.40 21.05
CA ARG A 188 8.10 19.63 19.65
C ARG A 188 6.59 19.79 19.57
N ARG A 189 6.12 20.89 19.00
CA ARG A 189 4.71 21.03 18.62
C ARG A 189 4.53 20.33 17.27
N ILE A 190 3.65 19.35 17.24
CA ILE A 190 3.34 18.55 16.05
C ILE A 190 1.89 18.79 15.66
N GLU A 191 1.70 19.23 14.43
CA GLU A 191 0.40 19.31 13.77
C GLU A 191 0.41 18.30 12.63
N GLN A 192 -0.40 17.25 12.74
CA GLN A 192 -0.43 16.19 11.74
C GLN A 192 -1.84 15.93 11.26
N GLY A 193 -1.95 15.62 9.95
CA GLY A 193 -3.21 15.32 9.30
C GLY A 193 -3.09 14.10 8.40
N TYR A 194 -4.17 13.35 8.30
CA TYR A 194 -4.24 12.13 7.51
C TYR A 194 -5.03 12.37 6.22
N ILE A 195 -4.43 11.99 5.10
CA ILE A 195 -5.06 12.05 3.79
C ILE A 195 -5.92 10.77 3.63
N PRO A 196 -7.19 10.90 3.20
CA PRO A 196 -8.04 9.74 2.98
C PRO A 196 -7.45 8.78 1.95
N GLY A 197 -7.39 7.50 2.29
CA GLY A 197 -6.97 6.41 1.41
C GLY A 197 -7.59 5.10 1.88
N GLU A 198 -7.86 4.19 0.97
CA GLU A 198 -8.49 2.90 1.31
C GLU A 198 -7.49 1.89 1.88
N ARG A 199 -6.22 1.95 1.46
CA ARG A 199 -5.20 0.93 1.77
C ARG A 199 -3.91 1.49 2.35
N LEU A 200 -3.57 2.73 2.01
CA LEU A 200 -2.38 3.40 2.51
C LEU A 200 -2.81 4.54 3.42
N HIS A 201 -2.14 4.65 4.55
CA HIS A 201 -2.33 5.76 5.47
C HIS A 201 -1.25 6.80 5.20
N GLU A 202 -1.60 7.80 4.42
CA GLU A 202 -0.71 8.93 4.17
C GLU A 202 -0.93 10.00 5.23
N ARG A 203 0.16 10.54 5.75
CA ARG A 203 0.17 11.56 6.78
C ARG A 203 1.09 12.70 6.37
N VAL A 204 0.63 13.93 6.55
CA VAL A 204 1.48 15.12 6.48
C VAL A 204 1.60 15.73 7.86
N ARG A 205 2.81 16.19 8.18
CA ARG A 205 3.16 16.70 9.50
C ARG A 205 3.94 18.00 9.38
N ARG A 206 3.58 18.98 10.20
CA ARG A 206 4.39 20.16 10.49
C ARG A 206 4.92 20.03 11.91
N VAL A 207 6.20 20.22 12.09
CA VAL A 207 6.89 20.13 13.38
C VAL A 207 7.55 21.47 13.67
N ARG A 208 7.38 21.98 14.90
CA ARG A 208 8.02 23.17 15.39
C ARG A 208 8.75 22.90 16.70
N GLN A 209 10.00 23.35 16.78
CA GLN A 209 10.80 23.29 17.99
C GLN A 209 11.61 24.59 18.11
N GLY A 210 11.34 25.40 19.15
CA GLY A 210 11.91 26.74 19.25
C GLY A 210 11.55 27.60 18.04
N SER A 211 12.56 28.09 17.31
CA SER A 211 12.43 28.82 16.05
C SER A 211 12.35 27.96 14.80
N ASP A 212 12.66 26.69 14.92
CA ASP A 212 12.77 25.78 13.77
C ASP A 212 11.41 25.21 13.40
N GLU A 213 11.17 25.12 12.08
CA GLU A 213 9.97 24.54 11.52
C GLU A 213 10.37 23.66 10.33
N TRP A 214 9.86 22.41 10.30
CA TRP A 214 10.06 21.50 9.17
C TRP A 214 8.80 20.69 8.91
N TYR A 215 8.79 20.05 7.75
CA TYR A 215 7.62 19.34 7.24
C TYR A 215 8.02 17.92 6.87
N VAL A 216 7.12 16.99 7.13
CA VAL A 216 7.35 15.55 6.90
C VAL A 216 6.11 14.96 6.27
N ARG A 217 6.31 14.17 5.23
CA ARG A 217 5.30 13.30 4.64
C ARG A 217 5.61 11.86 5.04
N THR A 218 4.60 11.10 5.38
CA THR A 218 4.76 9.72 5.80
C THR A 218 3.69 8.87 5.16
N VAL A 219 4.08 7.73 4.59
CA VAL A 219 3.18 6.68 4.16
C VAL A 219 3.36 5.51 5.10
N LYS A 220 2.27 5.09 5.76
CA LYS A 220 2.26 3.94 6.66
C LYS A 220 1.51 2.77 6.04
N VAL A 221 2.12 1.58 6.11
CA VAL A 221 1.55 0.32 5.63
C VAL A 221 1.57 -0.69 6.77
N GLY A 222 0.46 -1.41 6.96
CA GLY A 222 0.32 -2.40 8.03
C GLY A 222 -0.46 -1.91 9.24
N SER A 223 -0.71 -2.82 10.19
CA SER A 223 -1.47 -2.57 11.43
C SER A 223 -0.86 -3.35 12.60
N GLY A 224 -1.24 -2.97 13.85
CA GLY A 224 -0.74 -3.61 15.06
C GLY A 224 0.67 -3.17 15.44
N ILE A 225 1.44 -4.11 16.02
CA ILE A 225 2.81 -3.87 16.54
C ILE A 225 3.81 -3.64 15.39
N ARG A 226 3.61 -4.30 14.25
CA ARG A 226 4.50 -4.23 13.07
C ARG A 226 3.94 -3.29 12.02
N ARG A 227 4.65 -2.20 11.76
CA ARG A 227 4.29 -1.21 10.73
C ARG A 227 5.53 -0.80 9.96
N ILE A 228 5.38 -0.67 8.66
CA ILE A 228 6.40 -0.03 7.82
C ILE A 228 6.03 1.43 7.67
N GLU A 229 6.97 2.29 7.92
CA GLU A 229 6.84 3.73 7.80
C GLU A 229 7.86 4.27 6.79
N LEU A 230 7.35 4.75 5.65
CA LEU A 230 8.11 5.52 4.68
C LEU A 230 7.99 6.98 5.02
N GLN A 231 9.04 7.56 5.58
CA GLN A 231 9.08 8.96 5.96
C GLN A 231 10.04 9.72 5.05
N GLU A 232 9.57 10.83 4.51
CA GLU A 232 10.36 11.75 3.69
C GLU A 232 10.20 13.18 4.21
N ASP A 233 11.29 13.93 4.18
CA ASP A 233 11.22 15.36 4.40
C ASP A 233 10.52 16.01 3.20
N THR A 234 9.67 17.00 3.49
CA THR A 234 8.96 17.73 2.43
C THR A 234 9.07 19.22 2.67
N ASP A 235 8.66 20.02 1.71
CA ASP A 235 8.68 21.46 1.81
C ASP A 235 7.33 22.05 2.26
N ARG A 236 7.38 23.32 2.62
CA ARG A 236 6.19 24.07 3.04
C ARG A 236 5.11 24.13 1.97
N GLY A 237 5.49 24.28 0.71
CA GLY A 237 4.54 24.37 -0.42
C GLY A 237 3.75 23.08 -0.58
N THR A 238 4.44 21.95 -0.58
CA THR A 238 3.82 20.61 -0.62
C THR A 238 2.89 20.40 0.59
N PHE A 239 3.33 20.76 1.80
CA PHE A 239 2.48 20.68 2.99
C PHE A 239 1.21 21.52 2.85
N GLU A 240 1.32 22.78 2.40
CA GLU A 240 0.18 23.70 2.25
C GLU A 240 -0.84 23.20 1.21
N VAL A 241 -0.41 22.50 0.17
CA VAL A 241 -1.30 21.85 -0.83
C VAL A 241 -2.01 20.64 -0.23
N LEU A 242 -1.32 19.81 0.54
CA LEU A 242 -1.87 18.57 1.10
C LEU A 242 -2.70 18.79 2.37
N TRP A 243 -2.39 19.82 3.17
CA TRP A 243 -3.05 20.10 4.44
C TRP A 243 -4.58 20.28 4.37
N PRO A 244 -5.16 20.96 3.35
CA PRO A 244 -6.60 21.03 3.18
C PRO A 244 -7.29 19.68 3.03
N LEU A 245 -6.61 18.69 2.43
CA LEU A 245 -7.15 17.33 2.21
C LEU A 245 -7.33 16.55 3.52
N THR A 246 -6.69 16.99 4.60
CA THR A 246 -6.75 16.35 5.92
C THR A 246 -7.86 16.90 6.82
N ARG A 247 -8.78 17.74 6.31
CA ARG A 247 -9.85 18.34 7.11
C ARG A 247 -10.70 17.27 7.81
N GLY A 248 -10.91 17.44 9.14
CA GLY A 248 -11.61 16.47 9.97
C GLY A 248 -10.81 15.22 10.34
N ARG A 249 -9.51 15.19 10.01
CA ARG A 249 -8.61 14.07 10.29
C ARG A 249 -7.25 14.56 10.77
N ARG A 250 -7.26 15.33 11.89
CA ARG A 250 -6.09 15.99 12.42
C ARG A 250 -5.91 15.75 13.90
N VAL A 251 -4.66 15.72 14.33
CA VAL A 251 -4.29 15.79 15.74
C VAL A 251 -3.22 16.85 15.93
N ILE A 252 -3.28 17.52 17.08
CA ILE A 252 -2.28 18.51 17.50
C ILE A 252 -1.76 18.08 18.86
N LYS A 253 -0.44 17.92 18.95
CA LYS A 253 0.20 17.45 20.17
C LYS A 253 1.53 18.13 20.42
N ARG A 254 1.96 18.06 21.66
CA ARG A 254 3.29 18.45 22.10
C ARG A 254 4.03 17.17 22.48
N ARG A 255 5.17 16.89 21.84
CA ARG A 255 5.98 15.69 22.05
C ARG A 255 7.24 16.01 22.83
N TYR A 256 7.44 15.31 23.90
CA TYR A 256 8.65 15.32 24.71
C TYR A 256 9.45 14.05 24.42
N ARG A 257 10.74 14.21 24.13
CA ARG A 257 11.64 13.07 23.90
C ARG A 257 12.61 12.94 25.07
N VAL A 258 12.61 11.80 25.73
CA VAL A 258 13.44 11.54 26.91
C VAL A 258 14.28 10.26 26.67
N PRO A 259 15.59 10.42 26.41
CA PRO A 259 16.50 9.30 26.36
C PRO A 259 16.58 8.61 27.72
N GLU A 260 16.48 7.26 27.73
CA GLU A 260 16.60 6.42 28.92
C GLU A 260 17.39 5.15 28.58
N GLY A 261 18.67 5.11 28.90
CA GLY A 261 19.58 4.05 28.47
C GLY A 261 19.73 4.01 26.94
N SER A 262 19.43 2.85 26.35
CA SER A 262 19.43 2.65 24.89
C SER A 262 18.11 2.99 24.22
N LEU A 263 17.07 3.33 24.98
CA LEU A 263 15.74 3.62 24.47
C LEU A 263 15.44 5.13 24.56
N THR A 264 14.51 5.60 23.74
CA THR A 264 13.96 6.94 23.83
C THR A 264 12.46 6.86 24.08
N TRP A 265 12.01 7.44 25.18
CA TRP A 265 10.59 7.57 25.47
C TRP A 265 10.06 8.85 24.84
N GLU A 266 8.97 8.74 24.11
CA GLU A 266 8.24 9.85 23.52
C GLU A 266 6.92 10.03 24.26
N VAL A 267 6.72 11.18 24.91
CA VAL A 267 5.47 11.50 25.59
C VAL A 267 4.71 12.55 24.78
N ASP A 268 3.54 12.18 24.33
CA ASP A 268 2.63 13.00 23.55
C ASP A 268 1.51 13.57 24.45
N GLU A 269 1.54 14.86 24.67
CA GLU A 269 0.46 15.64 25.26
C GLU A 269 -0.41 16.20 24.13
N PHE A 270 -1.62 15.68 23.98
CA PHE A 270 -2.56 16.17 22.98
C PHE A 270 -3.12 17.54 23.44
N THR A 271 -3.09 18.55 22.57
CA THR A 271 -3.51 19.91 22.91
C THR A 271 -4.95 20.21 22.47
N ASP A 272 -5.56 19.33 21.71
CA ASP A 272 -6.94 19.40 21.23
C ASP A 272 -7.90 18.49 22.01
N ARG A 273 -7.39 17.74 22.99
CA ARG A 273 -8.14 16.84 23.87
C ARG A 273 -7.38 16.52 25.16
N GLU A 274 -8.09 16.03 26.17
CA GLU A 274 -7.48 15.56 27.43
C GLU A 274 -6.94 14.14 27.25
N LEU A 275 -5.74 14.01 26.70
CA LEU A 275 -5.06 12.75 26.46
C LEU A 275 -3.55 12.92 26.54
N VAL A 276 -2.89 12.02 27.26
CA VAL A 276 -1.43 11.91 27.29
C VAL A 276 -1.05 10.45 27.05
N LEU A 277 -0.20 10.21 26.05
CA LEU A 277 0.33 8.90 25.71
C LEU A 277 1.85 8.89 25.84
N ALA A 278 2.41 7.76 26.23
CA ALA A 278 3.84 7.50 26.11
C ALA A 278 4.09 6.39 25.09
N GLU A 279 5.07 6.57 24.24
CA GLU A 279 5.50 5.62 23.22
C GLU A 279 6.98 5.31 23.41
N VAL A 280 7.39 4.06 23.16
CA VAL A 280 8.78 3.65 23.12
C VAL A 280 8.99 2.68 21.98
N GLU A 281 9.99 2.96 21.16
CA GLU A 281 10.44 2.11 20.08
C GLU A 281 11.42 1.05 20.61
N LEU A 282 11.25 -0.19 20.15
CA LEU A 282 11.99 -1.35 20.64
C LEU A 282 12.79 -2.00 19.50
N PRO A 283 13.96 -2.57 19.79
CA PRO A 283 14.78 -3.27 18.80
C PRO A 283 14.20 -4.63 18.39
N SER A 284 13.30 -5.22 19.19
CA SER A 284 12.58 -6.47 18.89
C SER A 284 11.33 -6.63 19.75
N GLU A 285 10.38 -7.47 19.31
CA GLU A 285 9.12 -7.77 20.03
C GLU A 285 9.34 -8.41 21.42
N ASP A 286 10.43 -9.16 21.57
CA ASP A 286 10.76 -9.87 22.81
C ASP A 286 11.24 -8.92 23.91
N VAL A 287 11.61 -7.69 23.56
CA VAL A 287 12.09 -6.70 24.52
C VAL A 287 10.89 -6.13 25.30
N LYS A 288 10.92 -6.31 26.62
CA LYS A 288 9.99 -5.64 27.54
C LYS A 288 10.68 -4.40 28.11
N PRO A 289 10.25 -3.19 27.73
CA PRO A 289 10.87 -1.98 28.25
C PRO A 289 10.59 -1.83 29.75
N LYS A 290 11.62 -1.51 30.52
CA LYS A 290 11.45 -1.11 31.91
C LYS A 290 10.89 0.31 31.92
N LEU A 291 9.76 0.53 32.58
CA LEU A 291 9.22 1.85 32.79
C LEU A 291 10.17 2.70 33.63
N PRO A 292 10.59 3.90 33.17
CA PRO A 292 11.42 4.80 33.95
C PRO A 292 10.71 5.26 35.23
N ASP A 293 11.46 5.53 36.28
CA ASP A 293 10.92 5.94 37.58
C ASP A 293 10.12 7.27 37.50
N TRP A 294 10.49 8.14 36.56
CA TRP A 294 9.77 9.41 36.32
C TRP A 294 8.43 9.21 35.57
N LEU A 295 8.26 8.09 34.85
CA LEU A 295 7.09 7.78 34.03
C LEU A 295 6.13 6.79 34.75
N ALA A 296 6.68 5.77 35.39
CA ALA A 296 5.93 4.66 35.97
C ALA A 296 4.73 5.09 36.85
N PRO A 297 4.81 6.13 37.73
CA PRO A 297 3.68 6.55 38.55
C PRO A 297 2.47 7.10 37.78
N TYR A 298 2.68 7.49 36.52
CA TYR A 298 1.65 8.09 35.66
C TYR A 298 1.04 7.11 34.68
N VAL A 299 1.62 5.91 34.51
CA VAL A 299 1.12 4.90 33.60
C VAL A 299 -0.17 4.30 34.17
N VAL A 300 -1.25 4.43 33.43
CA VAL A 300 -2.55 3.79 33.74
C VAL A 300 -2.55 2.34 33.25
N ARG A 301 -2.17 2.12 31.99
CA ARG A 301 -2.08 0.81 31.35
C ARG A 301 -1.37 0.86 30.01
N GLU A 302 -0.94 -0.28 29.51
CA GLU A 302 -0.50 -0.42 28.13
C GLU A 302 -1.71 -0.43 27.19
N VAL A 303 -1.57 0.23 26.02
CA VAL A 303 -2.61 0.40 25.01
C VAL A 303 -2.10 0.13 23.58
N THR A 304 -1.04 -0.65 23.47
CA THR A 304 -0.36 -0.92 22.20
C THR A 304 -1.32 -1.45 21.13
N ASP A 305 -2.16 -2.41 21.49
CA ASP A 305 -3.07 -3.09 20.57
C ASP A 305 -4.48 -2.49 20.53
N GLU A 306 -4.68 -1.33 21.17
CA GLU A 306 -5.98 -0.68 21.21
C GLU A 306 -6.13 0.33 20.07
N PRO A 307 -7.01 0.05 19.07
CA PRO A 307 -7.15 0.89 17.89
C PRO A 307 -7.53 2.35 18.18
N GLU A 308 -8.21 2.59 19.29
CA GLU A 308 -8.68 3.92 19.69
C GLU A 308 -7.52 4.88 20.03
N TYR A 309 -6.35 4.34 20.42
CA TYR A 309 -5.13 5.14 20.72
C TYR A 309 -4.17 5.25 19.53
N VAL A 310 -4.54 4.74 18.38
CA VAL A 310 -3.77 4.96 17.15
C VAL A 310 -4.05 6.36 16.62
N ASN A 311 -2.99 7.13 16.32
CA ASN A 311 -3.09 8.53 15.93
C ASN A 311 -4.10 8.81 14.79
N ILE A 312 -4.27 7.90 13.83
CA ILE A 312 -5.25 8.06 12.73
C ILE A 312 -6.69 7.99 13.25
N ASN A 313 -6.95 7.16 14.25
CA ASN A 313 -8.27 7.03 14.87
C ASN A 313 -8.55 8.19 15.84
N LEU A 314 -7.51 8.72 16.47
CA LEU A 314 -7.59 9.94 17.26
C LEU A 314 -7.86 11.18 16.39
N ALA A 315 -7.53 11.14 15.12
CA ALA A 315 -7.66 12.26 14.18
C ALA A 315 -9.08 12.46 13.60
N ARG A 316 -10.10 11.97 14.29
CA ARG A 316 -11.51 12.08 13.87
C ARG A 316 -12.19 13.32 14.44
#